data_61bbb63833b0fe4096c088d59e62b49e
#
_entry.id   61bbb63833b0fe4096c088d59e62b49e
#
_cell.length_a   1.000
_cell.length_b   1.000
_cell.length_c   1.000
_cell.angle_alpha   90.00
_cell.angle_beta   90.00
_cell.angle_gamma   90.00
#
_symmetry.space_group_name_H-M   'P 1'
#
loop_
_entity.id
_entity.type
_entity.pdbx_description
1 polymer ?
#
loop_
_entity_poly.entity_id
_entity_poly.type
_entity_poly.pdbx_seq_one_letter_code
_entity_poly.pdbx_strand_id
1 'polypeptide(L)'
;LVIGCVQRLFDPGVNAAAIEVLSANGIEVVIPPEQGCCGAVTHHQGELDHTQALAESLMASFAAVIGEGLPAGPEPLDAVLVAASGCGHTLKHYGDILTATPAASSTTAADAHRFASRVSDIQEFLDRVGFSTDVRSSLRPLRHPDGSPATAERPLAVVYHDACHMLHGQGLRQPPRSLLAQIPHL
;
A
#
# COMPACT_ATOMS: atom_id res chain seq x y z
N LEU A 1 -2.04 -7.92 0.27
CA LEU A 1 -1.90 -6.72 -0.55
C LEU A 1 -3.27 -6.18 -0.94
N VAL A 2 -3.51 -4.88 -0.77
CA VAL A 2 -4.67 -4.16 -1.31
C VAL A 2 -4.37 -3.76 -2.74
N ILE A 3 -5.10 -4.33 -3.71
CA ILE A 3 -4.82 -4.12 -5.15
C ILE A 3 -5.47 -2.85 -5.73
N GLY A 4 -6.34 -2.17 -4.96
CA GLY A 4 -7.00 -0.92 -5.34
C GLY A 4 -7.94 -1.04 -6.55
N CYS A 5 -9.15 -0.48 -6.44
CA CYS A 5 -10.16 -0.60 -7.51
C CYS A 5 -9.75 0.14 -8.80
N VAL A 6 -9.16 1.32 -8.68
CA VAL A 6 -8.69 2.13 -9.82
C VAL A 6 -7.37 1.57 -10.36
N GLN A 7 -6.43 1.26 -9.49
CA GLN A 7 -5.09 0.81 -9.87
C GLN A 7 -5.10 -0.49 -10.66
N ARG A 8 -5.90 -1.49 -10.25
CA ARG A 8 -6.01 -2.76 -10.99
C ARG A 8 -6.58 -2.62 -12.39
N LEU A 9 -7.30 -1.51 -12.66
CA LEU A 9 -7.92 -1.26 -13.97
C LEU A 9 -7.03 -0.40 -14.86
N PHE A 10 -6.45 0.69 -14.33
CA PHE A 10 -5.71 1.67 -15.11
C PHE A 10 -4.21 1.42 -15.16
N ASP A 11 -3.65 0.83 -14.11
CA ASP A 11 -2.22 0.50 -14.04
C ASP A 11 -1.96 -0.79 -13.25
N PRO A 12 -2.37 -1.95 -13.79
CA PRO A 12 -2.16 -3.24 -13.12
C PRO A 12 -0.67 -3.58 -12.97
N GLY A 13 0.21 -2.96 -13.75
CA GLY A 13 1.66 -3.16 -13.68
C GLY A 13 2.24 -2.80 -12.33
N VAL A 14 1.67 -1.80 -11.64
CA VAL A 14 2.11 -1.43 -10.28
C VAL A 14 1.88 -2.57 -9.28
N ASN A 15 0.72 -3.23 -9.33
CA ASN A 15 0.45 -4.38 -8.45
C ASN A 15 1.38 -5.57 -8.78
N ALA A 16 1.62 -5.84 -10.05
CA ALA A 16 2.53 -6.91 -10.46
C ALA A 16 3.96 -6.64 -9.96
N ALA A 17 4.48 -5.42 -10.15
CA ALA A 17 5.78 -5.01 -9.66
C ALA A 17 5.87 -5.06 -8.12
N ALA A 18 4.80 -4.68 -7.42
CA ALA A 18 4.73 -4.78 -5.96
C ALA A 18 4.88 -6.23 -5.49
N ILE A 19 4.14 -7.15 -6.09
CA ILE A 19 4.21 -8.58 -5.78
C ILE A 19 5.63 -9.11 -6.05
N GLU A 20 6.19 -8.77 -7.21
CA GLU A 20 7.54 -9.21 -7.62
C GLU A 20 8.61 -8.74 -6.61
N VAL A 21 8.61 -7.46 -6.26
CA VAL A 21 9.59 -6.90 -5.31
C VAL A 21 9.43 -7.49 -3.92
N LEU A 22 8.21 -7.63 -3.42
CA LEU A 22 7.94 -8.24 -2.10
C LEU A 22 8.39 -9.69 -2.08
N SER A 23 8.00 -10.49 -3.07
CA SER A 23 8.38 -11.90 -3.16
C SER A 23 9.89 -12.11 -3.30
N ALA A 24 10.56 -11.26 -4.09
CA ALA A 24 12.02 -11.29 -4.21
C ALA A 24 12.74 -10.97 -2.89
N ASN A 25 12.09 -10.23 -1.99
CA ASN A 25 12.58 -9.98 -0.63
C ASN A 25 12.18 -11.08 0.38
N GLY A 26 11.62 -12.20 -0.06
CA GLY A 26 11.20 -13.30 0.81
C GLY A 26 9.91 -13.05 1.58
N ILE A 27 9.10 -12.09 1.14
CA ILE A 27 7.83 -11.75 1.77
C ILE A 27 6.70 -12.52 1.06
N GLU A 28 5.94 -13.28 1.80
CA GLU A 28 4.73 -13.94 1.30
C GLU A 28 3.64 -12.90 1.05
N VAL A 29 3.13 -12.84 -0.19
CA VAL A 29 2.10 -11.88 -0.58
C VAL A 29 0.75 -12.57 -0.69
N VAL A 30 -0.14 -12.27 0.25
CA VAL A 30 -1.52 -12.74 0.22
C VAL A 30 -2.40 -11.66 -0.41
N ILE A 31 -3.23 -12.06 -1.37
CA ILE A 31 -4.22 -11.20 -2.03
C ILE A 31 -5.60 -11.79 -1.73
N PRO A 32 -6.35 -11.24 -0.76
CA PRO A 32 -7.70 -11.70 -0.52
C PRO A 32 -8.56 -11.62 -1.78
N PRO A 33 -9.39 -12.62 -2.07
CA PRO A 33 -10.33 -12.55 -3.17
C PRO A 33 -11.41 -11.48 -2.90
N GLU A 34 -12.10 -11.07 -3.95
CA GLU A 34 -13.29 -10.19 -3.87
C GLU A 34 -13.04 -8.82 -3.21
N GLN A 35 -11.81 -8.33 -3.25
CA GLN A 35 -11.50 -6.99 -2.76
C GLN A 35 -12.31 -5.93 -3.53
N GLY A 36 -13.06 -5.12 -2.79
CA GLY A 36 -13.80 -3.96 -3.28
C GLY A 36 -12.95 -2.68 -3.30
N CYS A 37 -13.64 -1.56 -3.28
CA CYS A 37 -13.04 -0.23 -3.15
C CYS A 37 -12.72 0.08 -1.70
N CYS A 38 -11.63 0.82 -1.45
CA CYS A 38 -11.28 1.30 -0.10
C CYS A 38 -12.17 2.46 0.40
N GLY A 39 -13.05 3.00 -0.43
CA GLY A 39 -13.91 4.12 -0.06
C GLY A 39 -13.24 5.51 -0.06
N ALA A 40 -11.98 5.63 -0.50
CA ALA A 40 -11.28 6.91 -0.45
C ALA A 40 -11.99 8.02 -1.24
N VAL A 41 -12.51 7.71 -2.42
CA VAL A 41 -13.20 8.70 -3.26
C VAL A 41 -14.51 9.14 -2.62
N THR A 42 -15.32 8.20 -2.13
CA THR A 42 -16.59 8.50 -1.46
C THR A 42 -16.37 9.28 -0.16
N HIS A 43 -15.32 8.95 0.59
CA HIS A 43 -14.94 9.71 1.78
C HIS A 43 -14.61 11.18 1.46
N HIS A 44 -13.82 11.43 0.43
CA HIS A 44 -13.51 12.80 0.00
C HIS A 44 -14.71 13.59 -0.56
N GLN A 45 -15.74 12.88 -1.00
CA GLN A 45 -17.01 13.48 -1.44
C GLN A 45 -17.99 13.72 -0.28
N GLY A 46 -17.68 13.27 0.93
CA GLY A 46 -18.56 13.36 2.10
C GLY A 46 -19.65 12.31 2.15
N GLU A 47 -19.58 11.27 1.29
CA GLU A 47 -20.52 10.15 1.22
C GLU A 47 -20.20 9.12 2.32
N LEU A 48 -20.44 9.49 3.59
CA LEU A 48 -19.96 8.72 4.74
C LEU A 48 -20.56 7.31 4.83
N ASP A 49 -21.88 7.18 4.62
CA ASP A 49 -22.56 5.86 4.70
C ASP A 49 -22.02 4.91 3.61
N HIS A 50 -21.79 5.43 2.40
CA HIS A 50 -21.23 4.65 1.32
C HIS A 50 -19.77 4.29 1.61
N THR A 51 -18.98 5.20 2.16
CA THR A 51 -17.60 4.96 2.59
C THR A 51 -17.54 3.86 3.63
N GLN A 52 -18.42 3.90 4.63
CA GLN A 52 -18.51 2.86 5.65
C GLN A 52 -18.80 1.48 5.05
N ALA A 53 -19.81 1.36 4.19
CA ALA A 53 -20.13 0.09 3.56
C ALA A 53 -18.97 -0.49 2.75
N LEU A 54 -18.22 0.36 2.02
CA LEU A 54 -17.03 -0.03 1.27
C LEU A 54 -15.88 -0.48 2.19
N ALA A 55 -15.65 0.25 3.28
CA ALA A 55 -14.61 -0.06 4.26
C ALA A 55 -14.89 -1.41 4.96
N GLU A 56 -16.12 -1.63 5.41
CA GLU A 56 -16.55 -2.89 6.02
C GLU A 56 -16.39 -4.08 5.06
N SER A 57 -16.83 -3.92 3.82
CA SER A 57 -16.67 -4.94 2.78
C SER A 57 -15.21 -5.28 2.52
N LEU A 58 -14.34 -4.28 2.44
CA LEU A 58 -12.91 -4.51 2.24
C LEU A 58 -12.29 -5.21 3.45
N MET A 59 -12.58 -4.77 4.67
CA MET A 59 -12.08 -5.42 5.89
C MET A 59 -12.55 -6.87 5.99
N ALA A 60 -13.81 -7.15 5.62
CA ALA A 60 -14.34 -8.51 5.60
C ALA A 60 -13.61 -9.43 4.63
N SER A 61 -13.18 -8.92 3.47
CA SER A 61 -12.38 -9.71 2.52
C SER A 61 -11.03 -10.15 3.12
N PHE A 62 -10.43 -9.32 3.96
CA PHE A 62 -9.20 -9.67 4.68
C PHE A 62 -9.46 -10.65 5.82
N ALA A 63 -10.55 -10.49 6.56
CA ALA A 63 -10.93 -11.42 7.62
C ALA A 63 -11.13 -12.85 7.12
N ALA A 64 -11.71 -13.02 5.92
CA ALA A 64 -11.90 -14.32 5.28
C ALA A 64 -10.60 -15.07 4.98
N VAL A 65 -9.50 -14.36 4.77
CA VAL A 65 -8.18 -14.96 4.49
C VAL A 65 -7.38 -15.23 5.76
N ILE A 66 -7.59 -14.43 6.80
CA ILE A 66 -6.83 -14.50 8.06
C ILE A 66 -7.49 -15.46 9.07
N GLY A 67 -8.72 -15.91 8.80
CA GLY A 67 -9.55 -16.66 9.73
C GLY A 67 -10.38 -15.77 10.66
N GLU A 68 -11.33 -16.36 11.40
CA GLU A 68 -12.26 -15.62 12.23
C GLU A 68 -11.56 -14.69 13.22
N GLY A 69 -11.76 -13.41 13.04
CA GLY A 69 -11.26 -12.33 13.90
C GLY A 69 -9.86 -11.85 13.51
N LEU A 70 -9.77 -10.66 12.95
CA LEU A 70 -8.50 -9.92 12.92
C LEU A 70 -8.05 -9.69 14.38
N PRO A 71 -7.02 -10.27 14.89
CA PRO A 71 -5.78 -10.91 14.41
C PRO A 71 -5.58 -12.39 14.80
N ALA A 72 -6.60 -13.21 14.86
CA ALA A 72 -6.55 -14.58 15.41
C ALA A 72 -6.55 -15.70 14.35
N GLY A 73 -5.98 -15.48 13.18
CA GLY A 73 -5.60 -16.55 12.28
C GLY A 73 -4.40 -17.34 12.83
N PRO A 74 -4.11 -18.52 12.29
CA PRO A 74 -2.96 -19.33 12.72
C PRO A 74 -1.62 -18.60 12.55
N GLU A 75 -1.55 -17.66 11.61
CA GLU A 75 -0.42 -16.75 11.38
C GLU A 75 -0.94 -15.32 11.17
N PRO A 76 -0.68 -14.38 12.09
CA PRO A 76 -1.13 -13.00 11.94
C PRO A 76 -0.43 -12.35 10.75
N LEU A 77 -1.17 -11.60 9.93
CA LEU A 77 -0.57 -10.77 8.90
C LEU A 77 0.36 -9.73 9.53
N ASP A 78 1.60 -9.65 9.04
CA ASP A 78 2.55 -8.65 9.50
C ASP A 78 2.15 -7.24 9.06
N ALA A 79 1.56 -7.11 7.86
CA ALA A 79 1.12 -5.83 7.32
C ALA A 79 0.00 -5.98 6.29
N VAL A 80 -0.81 -4.92 6.14
CA VAL A 80 -1.74 -4.71 5.04
C VAL A 80 -1.12 -3.66 4.12
N LEU A 81 -0.58 -4.08 2.99
CA LEU A 81 0.18 -3.22 2.10
C LEU A 81 -0.70 -2.61 1.00
N VAL A 82 -0.42 -1.37 0.64
CA VAL A 82 -1.11 -0.65 -0.43
C VAL A 82 -0.12 0.23 -1.19
N ALA A 83 -0.23 0.26 -2.53
CA ALA A 83 0.63 1.08 -3.38
C ALA A 83 0.00 2.43 -3.80
N ALA A 84 -1.30 2.61 -3.58
CA ALA A 84 -2.03 3.83 -3.92
C ALA A 84 -2.13 4.76 -2.70
N SER A 85 -1.48 5.92 -2.74
CA SER A 85 -1.36 6.86 -1.62
C SER A 85 -2.70 7.34 -1.04
N GLY A 86 -3.71 7.58 -1.91
CA GLY A 86 -5.07 7.95 -1.47
C GLY A 86 -5.76 6.84 -0.70
N CYS A 87 -5.67 5.60 -1.21
CA CYS A 87 -6.17 4.43 -0.49
C CYS A 87 -5.43 4.26 0.84
N GLY A 88 -4.09 4.36 0.84
CA GLY A 88 -3.27 4.21 2.04
C GLY A 88 -3.66 5.20 3.14
N HIS A 89 -3.87 6.46 2.77
CA HIS A 89 -4.34 7.47 3.72
C HIS A 89 -5.70 7.08 4.32
N THR A 90 -6.68 6.75 3.51
CA THR A 90 -8.02 6.39 3.98
C THR A 90 -8.03 5.12 4.83
N LEU A 91 -7.31 4.08 4.41
CA LEU A 91 -7.19 2.83 5.16
C LEU A 91 -6.58 3.02 6.55
N LYS A 92 -5.57 3.88 6.68
CA LYS A 92 -4.95 4.23 7.98
C LYS A 92 -5.91 4.96 8.91
N HIS A 93 -6.99 5.56 8.38
CA HIS A 93 -8.00 6.31 9.14
C HIS A 93 -9.33 5.57 9.29
N TYR A 94 -9.42 4.30 8.93
CA TYR A 94 -10.67 3.54 9.04
C TYR A 94 -11.26 3.55 10.46
N GLY A 95 -10.43 3.51 11.49
CA GLY A 95 -10.89 3.59 12.87
C GLY A 95 -11.69 4.87 13.13
N ASP A 96 -11.18 6.02 12.71
CA ASP A 96 -11.83 7.32 12.88
C ASP A 96 -13.07 7.45 11.98
N ILE A 97 -12.95 7.01 10.72
CA ILE A 97 -14.05 7.07 9.73
C ILE A 97 -15.25 6.27 10.22
N LEU A 98 -15.03 5.03 10.64
CA LEU A 98 -16.13 4.15 11.09
C LEU A 98 -16.70 4.55 12.46
N THR A 99 -15.92 5.23 13.30
CA THR A 99 -16.41 5.78 14.57
C THR A 99 -17.28 7.02 14.37
N ALA A 100 -17.01 7.82 13.34
CA ALA A 100 -17.74 9.05 13.06
C ALA A 100 -19.15 8.80 12.47
N THR A 101 -19.44 7.58 12.03
CA THR A 101 -20.71 7.25 11.38
C THR A 101 -21.66 6.55 12.38
N PRO A 102 -22.87 7.11 12.66
CA PRO A 102 -23.79 6.57 13.68
C PRO A 102 -24.50 5.27 13.30
N ALA A 103 -24.31 4.76 12.09
CA ALA A 103 -25.00 3.57 11.60
C ALA A 103 -24.59 2.32 12.38
N ALA A 104 -25.51 1.39 12.55
CA ALA A 104 -25.25 0.10 13.16
C ALA A 104 -24.30 -0.71 12.26
N SER A 105 -23.03 -0.66 12.59
CA SER A 105 -21.98 -1.41 11.90
C SER A 105 -21.80 -2.80 12.52
N SER A 106 -21.61 -3.82 11.70
CA SER A 106 -21.17 -5.14 12.15
C SER A 106 -19.70 -5.15 12.56
N THR A 107 -18.95 -4.14 12.11
CA THR A 107 -17.53 -3.95 12.41
C THR A 107 -17.40 -3.01 13.60
N THR A 108 -16.72 -3.46 14.65
CA THR A 108 -16.47 -2.59 15.80
C THR A 108 -15.40 -1.54 15.46
N ALA A 109 -15.46 -0.38 16.12
CA ALA A 109 -14.41 0.62 16.03
C ALA A 109 -13.02 0.02 16.38
N ALA A 110 -12.97 -0.91 17.34
CA ALA A 110 -11.75 -1.60 17.72
C ALA A 110 -11.18 -2.46 16.58
N ASP A 111 -12.04 -3.13 15.80
CA ASP A 111 -11.61 -3.92 14.63
C ASP A 111 -11.04 -3.02 13.54
N ALA A 112 -11.71 -1.90 13.28
CA ALA A 112 -11.26 -0.91 12.32
C ALA A 112 -9.90 -0.30 12.70
N HIS A 113 -9.71 0.06 13.97
CA HIS A 113 -8.42 0.55 14.48
C HIS A 113 -7.32 -0.53 14.38
N ARG A 114 -7.64 -1.79 14.70
CA ARG A 114 -6.68 -2.89 14.55
C ARG A 114 -6.28 -3.13 13.10
N PHE A 115 -7.24 -3.06 12.17
CA PHE A 115 -6.94 -3.14 10.75
C PHE A 115 -6.07 -1.97 10.31
N ALA A 116 -6.47 -0.75 10.61
CA ALA A 116 -5.75 0.48 10.25
C ALA A 116 -4.31 0.49 10.77
N SER A 117 -4.05 -0.03 11.98
CA SER A 117 -2.71 -0.10 12.56
C SER A 117 -1.74 -1.03 11.82
N ARG A 118 -2.25 -1.93 10.98
CA ARG A 118 -1.45 -2.82 10.13
C ARG A 118 -1.24 -2.28 8.73
N VAL A 119 -1.94 -1.20 8.36
CA VAL A 119 -1.83 -0.61 7.03
C VAL A 119 -0.51 0.12 6.88
N SER A 120 0.21 -0.18 5.82
CA SER A 120 1.44 0.52 5.45
C SER A 120 1.46 0.76 3.94
N ASP A 121 1.95 1.93 3.54
CA ASP A 121 2.34 2.15 2.16
C ASP A 121 3.49 1.18 1.81
N ILE A 122 3.50 0.63 0.60
CA ILE A 122 4.52 -0.35 0.20
C ILE A 122 5.93 0.23 0.28
N GLN A 123 6.10 1.52 -0.01
CA GLN A 123 7.41 2.17 0.06
C GLN A 123 7.84 2.38 1.52
N GLU A 124 6.91 2.73 2.40
CA GLU A 124 7.14 2.81 3.85
C GLU A 124 7.56 1.45 4.40
N PHE A 125 6.86 0.40 4.01
CA PHE A 125 7.16 -0.96 4.44
C PHE A 125 8.54 -1.42 3.97
N LEU A 126 8.83 -1.27 2.67
CA LEU A 126 10.12 -1.66 2.08
C LEU A 126 11.31 -0.85 2.63
N ASP A 127 11.13 0.43 2.91
CA ASP A 127 12.16 1.26 3.55
C ASP A 127 12.45 0.78 4.97
N ARG A 128 11.42 0.41 5.72
CA ARG A 128 11.53 -0.11 7.10
C ARG A 128 12.19 -1.48 7.17
N VAL A 129 11.80 -2.43 6.32
CA VAL A 129 12.37 -3.79 6.34
C VAL A 129 13.70 -3.89 5.60
N GLY A 130 13.94 -2.97 4.66
CA GLY A 130 15.09 -2.98 3.78
C GLY A 130 15.01 -4.03 2.68
N PHE A 131 15.83 -3.90 1.65
CA PHE A 131 15.99 -4.94 0.64
C PHE A 131 16.92 -6.05 1.15
N SER A 132 16.59 -7.29 0.83
CA SER A 132 17.47 -8.44 1.05
C SER A 132 18.80 -8.26 0.32
N THR A 133 19.83 -9.01 0.74
CA THR A 133 21.14 -8.98 0.07
C THR A 133 21.03 -9.36 -1.40
N ASP A 134 20.18 -10.35 -1.72
CA ASP A 134 20.00 -10.83 -3.09
C ASP A 134 19.33 -9.76 -3.96
N VAL A 135 18.28 -9.09 -3.46
CA VAL A 135 17.62 -7.98 -4.17
C VAL A 135 18.62 -6.85 -4.41
N ARG A 136 19.35 -6.42 -3.38
CA ARG A 136 20.38 -5.35 -3.53
C ARG A 136 21.40 -5.67 -4.58
N SER A 137 21.92 -6.90 -4.60
CA SER A 137 22.91 -7.34 -5.59
C SER A 137 22.34 -7.45 -7.01
N SER A 138 21.05 -7.60 -7.14
CA SER A 138 20.33 -7.71 -8.42
C SER A 138 19.93 -6.35 -9.00
N LEU A 139 19.95 -5.27 -8.22
CA LEU A 139 19.61 -3.94 -8.72
C LEU A 139 20.47 -3.55 -9.92
N ARG A 140 19.87 -2.96 -10.92
CA ARG A 140 20.53 -2.54 -12.16
C ARG A 140 20.21 -1.08 -12.44
N PRO A 141 21.12 -0.38 -13.13
CA PRO A 141 20.85 0.97 -13.59
C PRO A 141 19.61 1.02 -14.47
N LEU A 142 18.82 2.05 -14.30
CA LEU A 142 17.74 2.36 -15.24
C LEU A 142 18.30 2.79 -16.59
N ARG A 143 17.44 2.84 -17.60
CA ARG A 143 17.84 3.24 -18.94
C ARG A 143 17.38 4.65 -19.27
N HIS A 144 18.24 5.36 -20.01
CA HIS A 144 17.85 6.61 -20.67
C HIS A 144 16.80 6.37 -21.76
N PRO A 145 16.09 7.41 -22.22
CA PRO A 145 15.14 7.31 -23.33
C PRO A 145 15.75 6.77 -24.63
N ASP A 146 17.06 6.93 -24.82
CA ASP A 146 17.80 6.38 -25.96
C ASP A 146 18.14 4.88 -25.82
N GLY A 147 17.71 4.24 -24.73
CA GLY A 147 17.93 2.83 -24.42
C GLY A 147 19.29 2.53 -23.77
N SER A 148 20.21 3.48 -23.67
CA SER A 148 21.49 3.27 -23.00
C SER A 148 21.31 3.17 -21.47
N PRO A 149 22.10 2.33 -20.76
CA PRO A 149 22.03 2.27 -19.30
C PRO A 149 22.61 3.56 -18.69
N ALA A 150 22.08 3.96 -17.53
CA ALA A 150 22.72 5.00 -16.72
C ALA A 150 24.08 4.51 -16.21
N THR A 151 25.07 5.41 -16.17
CA THR A 151 26.42 5.13 -15.68
C THR A 151 26.88 6.23 -14.72
N ALA A 152 28.04 6.05 -14.07
CA ALA A 152 28.60 7.07 -13.19
C ALA A 152 28.89 8.38 -13.94
N GLU A 153 29.34 8.28 -15.21
CA GLU A 153 29.64 9.43 -16.07
C GLU A 153 28.39 10.07 -16.70
N ARG A 154 27.33 9.29 -16.79
CA ARG A 154 26.02 9.72 -17.31
C ARG A 154 24.91 9.18 -16.43
N PRO A 155 24.68 9.75 -15.25
CA PRO A 155 23.59 9.33 -14.37
C PRO A 155 22.25 9.71 -14.95
N LEU A 156 21.19 8.96 -14.58
CA LEU A 156 19.81 9.28 -14.96
C LEU A 156 19.22 10.25 -13.92
N ALA A 157 18.95 11.46 -14.33
CA ALA A 157 18.25 12.43 -13.50
C ALA A 157 16.73 12.16 -13.53
N VAL A 158 16.13 12.04 -12.36
CA VAL A 158 14.68 11.87 -12.20
C VAL A 158 14.12 12.95 -11.29
N VAL A 159 12.85 13.29 -11.49
CA VAL A 159 12.08 14.14 -10.58
C VAL A 159 11.06 13.29 -9.88
N TYR A 160 11.08 13.28 -8.55
CA TYR A 160 10.06 12.63 -7.75
C TYR A 160 9.03 13.67 -7.27
N HIS A 161 7.77 13.50 -7.67
CA HIS A 161 6.64 14.31 -7.22
C HIS A 161 6.01 13.66 -5.99
N ASP A 162 6.04 14.37 -4.86
CA ASP A 162 5.37 13.92 -3.64
C ASP A 162 3.84 13.95 -3.83
N ALA A 163 3.20 12.79 -3.79
CA ALA A 163 1.74 12.74 -3.80
C ALA A 163 1.19 13.36 -2.51
N CYS A 164 0.17 14.24 -2.62
CA CYS A 164 -0.39 14.97 -1.46
C CYS A 164 -0.78 14.03 -0.31
N HIS A 165 -1.48 12.94 -0.59
CA HIS A 165 -1.89 11.98 0.43
C HIS A 165 -0.72 11.21 1.03
N MET A 166 0.38 11.04 0.31
CA MET A 166 1.58 10.42 0.87
C MET A 166 2.31 11.40 1.79
N LEU A 167 2.60 12.61 1.29
CA LEU A 167 3.38 13.59 2.03
C LEU A 167 2.61 14.18 3.22
N HIS A 168 1.40 14.67 2.99
CA HIS A 168 0.63 15.41 3.99
C HIS A 168 -0.35 14.52 4.76
N GLY A 169 -0.93 13.52 4.10
CA GLY A 169 -1.89 12.61 4.71
C GLY A 169 -1.22 11.52 5.54
N GLN A 170 -0.12 10.93 5.06
CA GLN A 170 0.58 9.85 5.74
C GLN A 170 1.92 10.25 6.35
N GLY A 171 2.41 11.47 6.10
CA GLY A 171 3.72 11.93 6.60
C GLY A 171 4.93 11.26 5.92
N LEU A 172 4.73 10.59 4.79
CA LEU A 172 5.75 9.80 4.11
C LEU A 172 6.50 10.63 3.06
N ARG A 173 7.66 11.14 3.41
CA ARG A 173 8.54 11.89 2.52
C ARG A 173 9.82 11.13 2.18
N GLN A 174 10.42 10.52 3.20
CA GLN A 174 11.75 9.91 3.06
C GLN A 174 11.72 8.54 2.38
N PRO A 175 10.77 7.63 2.67
CA PRO A 175 10.78 6.27 2.14
C PRO A 175 10.94 6.18 0.61
N PRO A 176 10.19 6.91 -0.22
CA PRO A 176 10.38 6.84 -1.67
C PRO A 176 11.80 7.23 -2.12
N ARG A 177 12.36 8.25 -1.47
CA ARG A 177 13.70 8.76 -1.78
C ARG A 177 14.80 7.79 -1.37
N SER A 178 14.66 7.17 -0.20
CA SER A 178 15.58 6.14 0.29
C SER A 178 15.62 4.93 -0.63
N LEU A 179 14.47 4.51 -1.16
CA LEU A 179 14.39 3.39 -2.09
C LEU A 179 14.99 3.76 -3.45
N LEU A 180 14.65 4.93 -3.99
CA LEU A 180 15.21 5.41 -5.25
C LEU A 180 16.73 5.54 -5.20
N ALA A 181 17.27 6.04 -4.09
CA ALA A 181 18.72 6.20 -3.90
C ALA A 181 19.49 4.86 -3.90
N GLN A 182 18.84 3.72 -3.80
CA GLN A 182 19.47 2.40 -3.92
C GLN A 182 19.65 1.95 -5.37
N ILE A 183 18.97 2.61 -6.32
CA ILE A 183 19.10 2.27 -7.75
C ILE A 183 20.44 2.84 -8.26
N PRO A 184 21.30 2.00 -8.86
CA PRO A 184 22.60 2.46 -9.31
C PRO A 184 22.50 3.57 -10.37
N HIS A 185 23.26 4.65 -10.18
CA HIS A 185 23.37 5.78 -11.12
C HIS A 185 22.03 6.52 -11.39
N LEU A 186 21.16 6.54 -10.38
CA LEU A 186 19.98 7.38 -10.38
C LEU A 186 20.28 8.71 -9.69
#